data_2a7ad4c11d4288b7580ae8b198ff3d5f
#
_entry.id   2a7ad4c11d4288b7580ae8b198ff3d5f
#
_cell.length_a   1.000
_cell.length_b   1.000
_cell.length_c   1.000
_cell.angle_alpha   90.00
_cell.angle_beta   90.00
_cell.angle_gamma   90.00
#
_symmetry.space_group_name_H-M   'P 1'
#
loop_
_entity.id
_entity.type
_entity.pdbx_description
1 polymer ?
#
loop_
_entity_poly.entity_id
_entity_poly.type
_entity_poly.pdbx_seq_one_letter_code
_entity_poly.pdbx_strand_id
1 'polypeptide(L)'
;MTQSEMTQSVLTQSVLTLSGKARVAGVMGWPVAHSRSPRLHGLWLARHGIDGAYVPLAVSPDHFAQALGMLSHFSFAGVNITIPA
;
A
#
# COMPACT_ATOMS: atom_id res chain seq x y z
N MET A 1 2.18 -28.99 6.40
CA MET A 1 2.35 -27.52 6.37
C MET A 1 3.06 -27.07 7.62
N THR A 2 4.05 -26.27 7.46
CA THR A 2 4.80 -25.72 8.58
C THR A 2 4.06 -24.54 9.20
N GLN A 3 4.48 -24.14 10.38
CA GLN A 3 3.94 -22.97 11.03
C GLN A 3 4.14 -21.72 10.20
N SER A 4 5.33 -21.59 9.58
CA SER A 4 5.59 -20.42 8.77
C SER A 4 4.74 -20.39 7.52
N GLU A 5 4.44 -21.53 6.95
CA GLU A 5 3.55 -21.61 5.81
C GLU A 5 2.13 -21.23 6.19
N MET A 6 1.69 -21.62 7.37
CA MET A 6 0.37 -21.27 7.86
C MET A 6 0.26 -19.77 8.07
N THR A 7 1.27 -19.17 8.70
CA THR A 7 1.30 -17.72 8.91
C THR A 7 1.35 -17.00 7.57
N GLN A 8 2.17 -17.49 6.68
CA GLN A 8 2.31 -16.95 5.34
C GLN A 8 0.98 -17.01 4.60
N SER A 9 0.28 -18.11 4.74
CA SER A 9 -1.00 -18.31 4.09
C SER A 9 -2.04 -17.30 4.57
N VAL A 10 -2.08 -17.03 5.86
CA VAL A 10 -2.99 -16.04 6.41
C VAL A 10 -2.68 -14.65 5.86
N LEU A 11 -1.41 -14.26 5.86
CA LEU A 11 -1.01 -12.96 5.34
C LEU A 11 -1.28 -12.86 3.83
N THR A 12 -1.02 -13.94 3.13
CA THR A 12 -1.26 -13.99 1.69
C THR A 12 -2.73 -13.88 1.39
N GLN A 13 -3.58 -14.52 2.19
CA GLN A 13 -5.02 -14.40 2.01
C GLN A 13 -5.49 -12.97 2.20
N SER A 14 -4.93 -12.25 3.17
CA SER A 14 -5.27 -10.84 3.38
C SER A 14 -5.00 -10.02 2.13
N VAL A 15 -3.92 -10.33 1.43
CA VAL A 15 -3.55 -9.63 0.20
C VAL A 15 -4.33 -10.16 -1.00
N LEU A 16 -4.50 -11.49 -1.08
CA LEU A 16 -5.13 -12.13 -2.21
C LEU A 16 -6.65 -12.03 -2.21
N THR A 17 -7.25 -11.56 -1.13
CA THR A 17 -8.69 -11.43 -1.04
C THR A 17 -9.19 -10.05 -1.44
N LEU A 18 -8.36 -9.26 -2.09
CA LEU A 18 -8.80 -7.97 -2.62
C LEU A 18 -9.82 -8.19 -3.72
N SER A 19 -10.95 -7.53 -3.60
CA SER A 19 -11.99 -7.61 -4.62
C SER A 19 -11.83 -6.47 -5.62
N GLY A 20 -12.67 -6.45 -6.64
CA GLY A 20 -12.72 -5.34 -7.58
C GLY A 20 -13.17 -4.03 -6.96
N LYS A 21 -13.71 -4.09 -5.73
CA LYS A 21 -14.14 -2.91 -4.99
C LYS A 21 -13.11 -2.47 -3.97
N ALA A 22 -11.96 -3.12 -3.91
CA ALA A 22 -10.94 -2.82 -2.92
C ALA A 22 -10.48 -1.38 -3.05
N ARG A 23 -10.18 -0.78 -1.91
CA ARG A 23 -9.66 0.57 -1.86
C ARG A 23 -8.14 0.52 -1.76
N VAL A 24 -7.49 1.46 -2.41
CA VAL A 24 -6.04 1.54 -2.40
C VAL A 24 -5.60 2.90 -1.90
N ALA A 25 -4.64 2.89 -1.00
CA ALA A 25 -3.96 4.08 -0.57
C ALA A 25 -2.46 3.79 -0.62
N GLY A 26 -1.64 4.79 -0.42
CA GLY A 26 -0.22 4.54 -0.51
C GLY A 26 0.64 5.63 0.08
N VAL A 27 1.94 5.40 0.03
CA VAL A 27 2.94 6.39 0.36
C VAL A 27 3.81 6.63 -0.87
N MET A 28 3.97 7.89 -1.22
CA MET A 28 4.78 8.31 -2.36
C MET A 28 6.06 8.93 -1.83
N GLY A 29 7.19 8.54 -2.41
CA GLY A 29 8.46 9.07 -2.00
C GLY A 29 9.58 8.71 -2.94
N TRP A 30 10.75 9.26 -2.68
CA TRP A 30 11.94 9.01 -3.47
C TRP A 30 13.19 9.22 -2.61
N PRO A 31 13.75 8.16 -2.05
CA PRO A 31 13.29 6.78 -2.12
C PRO A 31 12.09 6.52 -1.20
N VAL A 32 11.38 5.45 -1.46
CA VAL A 32 10.23 5.05 -0.65
C VAL A 32 10.46 3.68 0.01
N ALA A 33 11.52 2.99 -0.39
CA ALA A 33 11.77 1.62 0.06
C ALA A 33 11.94 1.49 1.56
N HIS A 34 12.34 2.57 2.24
CA HIS A 34 12.56 2.56 3.69
C HIS A 34 11.32 2.92 4.49
N SER A 35 10.24 3.28 3.83
CA SER A 35 9.01 3.61 4.53
C SER A 35 8.43 2.36 5.19
N ARG A 36 8.02 2.48 6.44
CA ARG A 36 7.36 1.39 7.16
C ARG A 36 5.85 1.49 7.06
N SER A 37 5.35 2.56 6.44
CA SER A 37 3.92 2.79 6.36
C SER A 37 3.17 1.66 5.64
N PRO A 38 3.67 1.10 4.53
CA PRO A 38 2.95 0.02 3.88
C PRO A 38 2.77 -1.20 4.79
N ARG A 39 3.80 -1.54 5.58
CA ARG A 39 3.72 -2.67 6.48
C ARG A 39 2.73 -2.42 7.61
N LEU A 40 2.78 -1.24 8.21
CA LEU A 40 1.90 -0.89 9.32
C LEU A 40 0.45 -0.82 8.88
N HIS A 41 0.17 -0.11 7.80
CA HIS A 41 -1.19 0.02 7.31
C HIS A 41 -1.72 -1.30 6.77
N GLY A 42 -0.86 -2.10 6.14
CA GLY A 42 -1.25 -3.42 5.67
C GLY A 42 -1.68 -4.34 6.80
N LEU A 43 -0.92 -4.35 7.89
CA LEU A 43 -1.28 -5.14 9.07
C LEU A 43 -2.59 -4.66 9.67
N TRP A 44 -2.78 -3.35 9.73
CA TRP A 44 -3.99 -2.77 10.28
C TRP A 44 -5.20 -3.13 9.43
N LEU A 45 -5.08 -3.01 8.12
CA LEU A 45 -6.15 -3.38 7.20
C LEU A 45 -6.52 -4.86 7.34
N ALA A 46 -5.50 -5.72 7.40
CA ALA A 46 -5.73 -7.15 7.55
C ALA A 46 -6.41 -7.47 8.87
N ARG A 47 -5.97 -6.82 9.94
CA ARG A 47 -6.54 -7.05 11.27
C ARG A 47 -8.02 -6.66 11.33
N HIS A 48 -8.41 -5.64 10.61
CA HIS A 48 -9.79 -5.15 10.63
C HIS A 48 -10.64 -5.70 9.48
N GLY A 49 -10.09 -6.60 8.69
CA GLY A 49 -10.83 -7.21 7.58
C GLY A 49 -11.24 -6.22 6.51
N ILE A 50 -10.46 -5.17 6.31
CA ILE A 50 -10.78 -4.15 5.32
C ILE A 50 -10.32 -4.60 3.94
N ASP A 51 -11.21 -4.49 2.97
CA ASP A 51 -10.90 -4.81 1.57
C ASP A 51 -10.10 -3.65 0.97
N GLY A 52 -8.79 -3.68 1.19
CA GLY A 52 -7.94 -2.61 0.75
C GLY A 52 -6.47 -2.95 0.84
N ALA A 53 -5.65 -2.09 0.26
CA ALA A 53 -4.22 -2.22 0.27
C ALA A 53 -3.57 -0.86 0.45
N TYR A 54 -2.39 -0.87 1.07
CA TYR A 54 -1.56 0.32 1.22
C TYR A 54 -0.22 0.02 0.57
N VAL A 55 0.14 0.79 -0.45
CA VAL A 55 1.25 0.44 -1.33
C VAL A 55 2.31 1.54 -1.37
N PRO A 56 3.58 1.16 -1.53
CA PRO A 56 4.64 2.14 -1.76
C PRO A 56 4.67 2.55 -3.22
N LEU A 57 4.87 3.85 -3.45
CA LEU A 57 4.94 4.40 -4.80
C LEU A 57 6.24 5.19 -4.93
N ALA A 58 7.18 4.64 -5.67
CA ALA A 58 8.46 5.30 -5.90
C ALA A 58 8.31 6.28 -7.05
N VAL A 59 8.31 7.55 -6.73
CA VAL A 59 8.13 8.62 -7.72
C VAL A 59 9.18 9.68 -7.48
N SER A 60 9.96 10.00 -8.51
CA SER A 60 10.97 11.05 -8.38
C SER A 60 10.30 12.41 -8.16
N PRO A 61 10.97 13.35 -7.46
CA PRO A 61 10.39 14.66 -7.18
C PRO A 61 9.91 15.42 -8.42
N ASP A 62 10.58 15.21 -9.54
CA ASP A 62 10.23 15.88 -10.79
C ASP A 62 8.85 15.48 -11.30
N HIS A 63 8.34 14.34 -10.85
CA HIS A 63 7.09 13.81 -11.34
C HIS A 63 6.00 13.76 -10.28
N PHE A 64 6.23 14.32 -9.09
CA PHE A 64 5.26 14.23 -8.00
C PHE A 64 3.92 14.83 -8.38
N ALA A 65 3.92 16.03 -8.91
CA ALA A 65 2.66 16.68 -9.25
C ALA A 65 1.89 15.90 -10.32
N GLN A 66 2.60 15.41 -11.31
CA GLN A 66 2.00 14.61 -12.38
C GLN A 66 1.42 13.31 -11.82
N ALA A 67 2.19 12.64 -10.96
CA ALA A 67 1.75 11.39 -10.36
C ALA A 67 0.52 11.60 -9.49
N LEU A 68 0.49 12.65 -8.68
CA LEU A 68 -0.67 12.95 -7.85
C LEU A 68 -1.91 13.18 -8.70
N GLY A 69 -1.77 13.88 -9.81
CA GLY A 69 -2.88 14.08 -10.72
C GLY A 69 -3.41 12.79 -11.32
N MET A 70 -2.51 11.85 -11.61
CA MET A 70 -2.89 10.57 -12.17
C MET A 70 -3.60 9.66 -11.17
N LEU A 71 -3.23 9.74 -9.90
CA LEU A 71 -3.82 8.88 -8.87
C LEU A 71 -5.32 9.06 -8.75
N SER A 72 -5.84 10.25 -9.02
CA SER A 72 -7.28 10.48 -8.99
C SER A 72 -7.99 9.68 -10.07
N HIS A 73 -7.32 9.38 -11.17
CA HIS A 73 -7.90 8.56 -12.23
C HIS A 73 -7.91 7.09 -11.91
N PHE A 74 -7.15 6.67 -10.91
CA PHE A 74 -7.13 5.29 -10.43
C PHE A 74 -7.98 5.09 -9.20
N SER A 75 -8.71 6.10 -8.80
CA SER A 75 -9.60 6.04 -7.63
C SER A 75 -8.88 5.69 -6.34
N PHE A 76 -7.66 6.19 -6.16
CA PHE A 76 -6.95 6.02 -4.89
C PHE A 76 -7.71 6.73 -3.78
N ALA A 77 -7.77 6.08 -2.63
CA ALA A 77 -8.41 6.66 -1.45
C ALA A 77 -7.59 7.80 -0.86
N GLY A 78 -6.26 7.75 -1.02
CA GLY A 78 -5.39 8.80 -0.57
C GLY A 78 -3.94 8.37 -0.63
N VAL A 79 -3.05 9.33 -0.52
CA VAL A 79 -1.60 9.07 -0.45
C VAL A 79 -0.97 9.99 0.58
N ASN A 80 0.05 9.45 1.24
CA ASN A 80 0.95 10.23 2.06
C ASN A 80 2.22 10.47 1.25
N ILE A 81 2.83 11.61 1.44
CA ILE A 81 4.09 11.92 0.78
C ILE A 81 5.19 11.89 1.84
N THR A 82 6.22 11.10 1.59
CA THR A 82 7.37 11.08 2.49
C THR A 82 8.50 11.86 1.85
N ILE A 83 9.17 12.62 2.68
CA ILE A 83 10.29 13.44 2.23
C ILE A 83 11.56 12.64 2.47
N PRO A 84 12.46 12.53 1.49
CA PRO A 84 13.73 11.86 1.70
C PRO A 84 14.50 12.58 2.80
N ALA A 85 14.97 11.83 3.74
CA ALA A 85 15.78 12.38 4.81
C ALA A 85 17.22 12.60 4.33
#